data_a726e59e589e0ff2fff73fbf26424bab
#
_entry.id   a726e59e589e0ff2fff73fbf26424bab
#
_cell.length_a   1.000
_cell.length_b   1.000
_cell.length_c   1.000
_cell.angle_alpha   90.00
_cell.angle_beta   90.00
_cell.angle_gamma   90.00
#
_symmetry.space_group_name_H-M   'P 1'
#
loop_
_entity.id
_entity.type
_entity.pdbx_description
1 polymer ?
#
loop_
_entity_poly.entity_id
_entity_poly.type
_entity_poly.pdbx_seq_one_letter_code
_entity_poly.pdbx_strand_id
1 'polypeptide(L)'
;TVTWCRKVLGSSKTFRAIVVNSGNANACNGQKGMEDCKSVASRLARELSISPKEVLMASTGIIGVPLPSGKIIKALPTLSNKLSSTGWTHSAEAIMTTDQTAKSKLLSFKIGRHKITLGGIAKGSGMIHPNMATMLAFIATDAVIGKKTLNRALKETSDQTFNRITVDGDTSTNDMALIFANNKARNASIQAGSSAYRTFVSKLTELCLDLSHKIVLDGEGATKFVTIRVQGAKVKTH
;
A
#
# COMPACT_ATOMS: atom_id res chain seq x y z
N THR A 1 4.30 9.86 -8.10
CA THR A 1 3.17 8.88 -8.06
C THR A 1 2.12 9.24 -7.02
N VAL A 2 2.48 9.69 -5.84
CA VAL A 2 1.53 10.11 -4.78
C VAL A 2 0.55 11.17 -5.28
N THR A 3 1.04 12.22 -5.94
CA THR A 3 0.21 13.29 -6.54
C THR A 3 -0.76 12.74 -7.58
N TRP A 4 -0.30 11.82 -8.44
CA TRP A 4 -1.16 11.11 -9.40
C TRP A 4 -2.28 10.35 -8.68
N CYS A 5 -1.96 9.53 -7.69
CA CYS A 5 -2.94 8.77 -6.94
C CYS A 5 -3.96 9.67 -6.22
N ARG A 6 -3.52 10.75 -5.58
CA ARG A 6 -4.44 11.73 -4.96
C ARG A 6 -5.43 12.31 -5.95
N LYS A 7 -4.96 12.71 -7.15
CA LYS A 7 -5.81 13.22 -8.23
C LYS A 7 -6.84 12.18 -8.68
N VAL A 8 -6.39 10.96 -8.94
CA VAL A 8 -7.23 9.85 -9.41
C VAL A 8 -8.23 9.43 -8.34
N LEU A 9 -7.79 9.30 -7.08
CA LEU A 9 -8.67 9.01 -5.94
C LEU A 9 -9.76 10.05 -5.73
N GLY A 10 -9.49 11.31 -6.03
CA GLY A 10 -10.50 12.38 -5.97
C GLY A 10 -11.51 12.34 -7.12
N SER A 11 -11.17 11.79 -8.27
CA SER A 11 -11.98 11.85 -9.51
C SER A 11 -12.71 10.56 -9.86
N SER A 12 -12.33 9.41 -9.30
CA SER A 12 -12.95 8.11 -9.62
C SER A 12 -13.61 7.47 -8.40
N LYS A 13 -14.69 6.73 -8.67
CA LYS A 13 -15.41 5.95 -7.65
C LYS A 13 -14.83 4.54 -7.49
N THR A 14 -14.24 4.00 -8.54
CA THR A 14 -13.72 2.63 -8.61
C THR A 14 -12.26 2.63 -9.04
N PHE A 15 -11.52 1.66 -8.55
CA PHE A 15 -10.13 1.41 -8.89
C PHE A 15 -9.98 -0.07 -9.20
N ARG A 16 -9.34 -0.39 -10.33
CA ARG A 16 -9.29 -1.75 -10.86
C ARG A 16 -7.88 -2.28 -11.04
N ALA A 17 -6.89 -1.39 -11.06
CA ALA A 17 -5.50 -1.78 -11.20
C ALA A 17 -4.57 -0.84 -10.45
N ILE A 18 -3.41 -1.37 -10.06
CA ILE A 18 -2.25 -0.61 -9.64
C ILE A 18 -1.03 -1.14 -10.41
N VAL A 19 -0.17 -0.24 -10.85
CA VAL A 19 1.16 -0.57 -11.33
C VAL A 19 2.20 -0.04 -10.36
N VAL A 20 3.15 -0.88 -10.00
CA VAL A 20 4.22 -0.56 -9.07
C VAL A 20 5.54 -0.82 -9.76
N ASN A 21 6.48 0.10 -9.63
CA ASN A 21 7.87 -0.13 -10.03
C ASN A 21 8.82 0.09 -8.85
N SER A 22 9.88 -0.72 -8.79
CA SER A 22 11.02 -0.55 -7.90
C SER A 22 12.26 -0.09 -8.68
N GLY A 23 13.22 0.51 -7.96
CA GLY A 23 14.47 1.02 -8.50
C GLY A 23 14.46 2.51 -8.89
N ASN A 24 13.30 3.12 -9.11
CA ASN A 24 13.15 4.56 -9.37
C ASN A 24 11.86 5.07 -8.72
N ALA A 25 11.98 6.12 -7.91
CA ALA A 25 10.88 6.64 -7.09
C ALA A 25 9.87 7.49 -7.86
N ASN A 26 10.18 7.97 -9.04
CA ASN A 26 9.43 9.02 -9.75
C ASN A 26 9.05 10.20 -8.83
N ALA A 27 10.03 10.74 -8.16
CA ALA A 27 9.93 11.89 -7.27
C ALA A 27 10.90 12.98 -7.70
N CYS A 28 10.54 14.23 -7.45
CA CYS A 28 11.29 15.43 -7.85
C CYS A 28 11.47 15.58 -9.38
N ASN A 29 10.61 14.94 -10.18
CA ASN A 29 10.65 14.96 -11.66
C ASN A 29 9.70 16.00 -12.29
N GLY A 30 9.06 16.85 -11.47
CA GLY A 30 8.17 17.93 -11.94
C GLY A 30 7.04 17.43 -12.85
N GLN A 31 6.75 18.22 -13.89
CA GLN A 31 5.69 17.91 -14.85
C GLN A 31 5.97 16.63 -15.64
N LYS A 32 7.23 16.37 -15.99
CA LYS A 32 7.64 15.17 -16.73
C LYS A 32 7.26 13.89 -15.96
N GLY A 33 7.47 13.87 -14.63
CA GLY A 33 7.06 12.74 -13.80
C GLY A 33 5.54 12.49 -13.79
N MET A 34 4.72 13.55 -13.91
CA MET A 34 3.26 13.42 -14.05
C MET A 34 2.85 12.93 -15.45
N GLU A 35 3.54 13.35 -16.48
CA GLU A 35 3.32 12.86 -17.86
C GLU A 35 3.70 11.38 -17.97
N ASP A 36 4.78 10.95 -17.34
CA ASP A 36 5.17 9.55 -17.25
C ASP A 36 4.11 8.72 -16.54
N CYS A 37 3.57 9.19 -15.41
CA CYS A 37 2.44 8.53 -14.73
C CYS A 37 1.24 8.37 -15.65
N LYS A 38 0.86 9.45 -16.36
CA LYS A 38 -0.27 9.43 -17.30
C LYS A 38 -0.05 8.43 -18.44
N SER A 39 1.15 8.39 -18.99
CA SER A 39 1.51 7.49 -20.10
C SER A 39 1.46 6.03 -19.67
N VAL A 40 2.05 5.68 -18.53
CA VAL A 40 2.03 4.32 -17.97
C VAL A 40 0.61 3.90 -17.61
N ALA A 41 -0.15 4.75 -16.92
CA ALA A 41 -1.54 4.47 -16.55
C ALA A 41 -2.44 4.27 -17.79
N SER A 42 -2.27 5.12 -18.83
CA SER A 42 -3.02 5.00 -20.09
C SER A 42 -2.68 3.72 -20.84
N ARG A 43 -1.43 3.29 -20.81
CA ARG A 43 -1.04 2.03 -21.44
C ARG A 43 -1.62 0.83 -20.68
N LEU A 44 -1.48 0.76 -19.36
CA LEU A 44 -2.05 -0.32 -18.57
C LEU A 44 -3.58 -0.38 -18.73
N ALA A 45 -4.24 0.77 -18.74
CA ALA A 45 -5.68 0.85 -18.93
C ALA A 45 -6.13 0.22 -20.27
N ARG A 46 -5.38 0.43 -21.35
CA ARG A 46 -5.63 -0.23 -22.65
C ARG A 46 -5.46 -1.74 -22.57
N GLU A 47 -4.39 -2.23 -21.95
CA GLU A 47 -4.13 -3.68 -21.79
C GLU A 47 -5.25 -4.38 -21.02
N LEU A 48 -5.85 -3.69 -20.04
CA LEU A 48 -6.89 -4.25 -19.16
C LEU A 48 -8.32 -3.87 -19.58
N SER A 49 -8.51 -3.11 -20.65
CA SER A 49 -9.82 -2.59 -21.10
C SER A 49 -10.56 -1.83 -19.99
N ILE A 50 -9.86 -0.94 -19.28
CA ILE A 50 -10.39 -0.10 -18.21
C ILE A 50 -10.07 1.39 -18.46
N SER A 51 -10.61 2.28 -17.62
CA SER A 51 -10.28 3.72 -17.71
C SER A 51 -8.91 4.02 -17.07
N PRO A 52 -8.10 4.93 -17.65
CA PRO A 52 -6.87 5.41 -16.98
C PRO A 52 -7.12 6.02 -15.60
N LYS A 53 -8.34 6.51 -15.33
CA LYS A 53 -8.76 7.01 -14.01
C LYS A 53 -9.02 5.92 -12.99
N GLU A 54 -8.96 4.65 -13.39
CA GLU A 54 -9.09 3.49 -12.50
C GLU A 54 -7.74 2.83 -12.18
N VAL A 55 -6.63 3.45 -12.67
CA VAL A 55 -5.27 2.95 -12.48
C VAL A 55 -4.53 3.80 -11.45
N LEU A 56 -4.11 3.17 -10.36
CA LEU A 56 -3.21 3.74 -9.37
C LEU A 56 -1.75 3.42 -9.75
N MET A 57 -0.82 4.20 -9.20
CA MET A 57 0.61 4.02 -9.43
C MET A 57 1.40 4.19 -8.14
N ALA A 58 2.38 3.34 -7.92
CA ALA A 58 3.39 3.50 -6.89
C ALA A 58 4.79 3.31 -7.47
N SER A 59 5.76 4.01 -6.91
CA SER A 59 7.16 3.91 -7.31
C SER A 59 8.03 3.99 -6.07
N THR A 60 9.15 3.28 -6.07
CA THR A 60 10.15 3.32 -4.99
C THR A 60 11.55 3.16 -5.58
N GLY A 61 12.56 3.72 -4.91
CA GLY A 61 13.95 3.67 -5.31
C GLY A 61 14.59 5.06 -5.39
N ILE A 62 15.47 5.28 -6.35
CA ILE A 62 16.25 6.50 -6.48
C ILE A 62 15.35 7.70 -6.77
N ILE A 63 15.58 8.80 -6.04
CA ILE A 63 14.86 10.07 -6.15
C ILE A 63 15.60 11.01 -7.10
N GLY A 64 14.86 11.85 -7.85
CA GLY A 64 15.43 12.89 -8.72
C GLY A 64 15.91 12.39 -10.10
N VAL A 65 15.78 11.10 -10.38
CA VAL A 65 16.11 10.52 -11.69
C VAL A 65 14.84 10.34 -12.50
N PRO A 66 14.80 10.72 -13.80
CA PRO A 66 13.65 10.54 -14.66
C PRO A 66 13.16 9.08 -14.68
N LEU A 67 11.84 8.88 -14.59
CA LEU A 67 11.26 7.55 -14.64
C LEU A 67 11.49 6.93 -16.03
N PRO A 68 12.05 5.71 -16.11
CA PRO A 68 12.22 5.01 -17.38
C PRO A 68 10.86 4.46 -17.89
N SER A 69 9.89 5.35 -18.09
CA SER A 69 8.50 5.02 -18.42
C SER A 69 8.37 4.15 -19.68
N GLY A 70 9.25 4.32 -20.67
CA GLY A 70 9.31 3.47 -21.85
C GLY A 70 9.58 2.00 -21.56
N LYS A 71 10.47 1.70 -20.58
CA LYS A 71 10.73 0.31 -20.14
C LYS A 71 9.50 -0.28 -19.46
N ILE A 72 8.85 0.49 -18.59
CA ILE A 72 7.63 0.06 -17.90
C ILE A 72 6.54 -0.23 -18.93
N ILE A 73 6.27 0.70 -19.85
CA ILE A 73 5.26 0.58 -20.91
C ILE A 73 5.48 -0.66 -21.76
N LYS A 74 6.73 -0.97 -22.11
CA LYS A 74 7.10 -2.16 -22.89
C LYS A 74 6.80 -3.48 -22.12
N ALA A 75 6.91 -3.47 -20.80
CA ALA A 75 6.66 -4.64 -19.96
C ALA A 75 5.18 -4.93 -19.68
N LEU A 76 4.29 -3.91 -19.77
CA LEU A 76 2.89 -4.03 -19.36
C LEU A 76 2.11 -5.15 -20.07
N PRO A 77 2.23 -5.40 -21.38
CA PRO A 77 1.52 -6.51 -22.03
C PRO A 77 1.87 -7.87 -21.41
N THR A 78 3.15 -8.11 -21.20
CA THR A 78 3.63 -9.37 -20.58
C THR A 78 3.14 -9.48 -19.13
N LEU A 79 3.17 -8.40 -18.35
CA LEU A 79 2.68 -8.38 -16.97
C LEU A 79 1.17 -8.63 -16.91
N SER A 80 0.40 -8.01 -17.81
CA SER A 80 -1.06 -8.19 -17.86
C SER A 80 -1.44 -9.65 -18.16
N ASN A 81 -0.70 -10.31 -19.04
CA ASN A 81 -0.91 -11.72 -19.37
C ASN A 81 -0.50 -12.68 -18.24
N LYS A 82 0.35 -12.22 -17.29
CA LYS A 82 0.80 -13.00 -16.13
C LYS A 82 -0.01 -12.74 -14.86
N LEU A 83 -1.09 -11.95 -14.94
CA LEU A 83 -1.94 -11.73 -13.77
C LEU A 83 -2.51 -13.05 -13.25
N SER A 84 -2.35 -13.29 -11.95
CA SER A 84 -2.73 -14.53 -11.30
C SER A 84 -3.21 -14.29 -9.88
N SER A 85 -4.14 -15.10 -9.40
CA SER A 85 -4.56 -15.10 -7.99
C SER A 85 -3.48 -15.61 -7.02
N THR A 86 -2.43 -16.24 -7.52
CA THR A 86 -1.30 -16.78 -6.75
C THR A 86 -0.04 -15.91 -6.80
N GLY A 87 -0.09 -14.76 -7.48
CA GLY A 87 1.06 -13.89 -7.73
C GLY A 87 1.53 -13.03 -6.55
N TRP A 88 0.96 -13.16 -5.35
CA TRP A 88 1.25 -12.30 -4.21
C TRP A 88 2.71 -12.34 -3.77
N THR A 89 3.31 -13.53 -3.69
CA THR A 89 4.73 -13.69 -3.30
C THR A 89 5.66 -13.00 -4.28
N HIS A 90 5.49 -13.26 -5.57
CA HIS A 90 6.28 -12.59 -6.62
C HIS A 90 6.08 -11.06 -6.63
N SER A 91 4.85 -10.59 -6.30
CA SER A 91 4.59 -9.16 -6.19
C SER A 91 5.30 -8.54 -4.99
N ALA A 92 5.36 -9.26 -3.85
CA ALA A 92 6.08 -8.80 -2.67
C ALA A 92 7.59 -8.72 -2.92
N GLU A 93 8.16 -9.67 -3.65
CA GLU A 93 9.56 -9.67 -4.08
C GLU A 93 9.85 -8.54 -5.08
N ALA A 94 8.97 -8.33 -6.06
CA ALA A 94 9.16 -7.37 -7.14
C ALA A 94 9.14 -5.89 -6.67
N ILE A 95 8.55 -5.60 -5.52
CA ILE A 95 8.49 -4.23 -4.98
C ILE A 95 9.66 -3.90 -4.04
N MET A 96 10.52 -4.87 -3.72
CA MET A 96 11.70 -4.69 -2.89
C MET A 96 12.74 -3.78 -3.54
N THR A 97 13.56 -3.12 -2.71
CA THR A 97 14.74 -2.36 -3.13
C THR A 97 15.97 -2.83 -2.34
N THR A 98 16.16 -2.33 -1.14
CA THR A 98 17.23 -2.74 -0.21
C THR A 98 16.72 -3.79 0.80
N ASP A 99 15.44 -4.11 0.74
CA ASP A 99 14.84 -5.17 1.56
C ASP A 99 15.56 -6.50 1.37
N GLN A 100 15.82 -7.23 2.45
CA GLN A 100 16.43 -8.57 2.41
C GLN A 100 15.36 -9.66 2.30
N THR A 101 14.14 -9.39 2.78
CA THR A 101 13.04 -10.35 2.81
C THR A 101 11.72 -9.77 2.30
N ALA A 102 10.98 -10.55 1.52
CA ALA A 102 9.64 -10.19 1.09
C ALA A 102 8.66 -10.23 2.27
N LYS A 103 7.85 -9.18 2.41
CA LYS A 103 6.95 -9.01 3.54
C LYS A 103 5.51 -9.20 3.10
N SER A 104 4.87 -10.23 3.64
CA SER A 104 3.47 -10.54 3.37
C SER A 104 2.76 -11.06 4.60
N LYS A 105 1.43 -10.88 4.66
CA LYS A 105 0.54 -11.42 5.69
C LYS A 105 -0.82 -11.72 5.10
N LEU A 106 -1.42 -12.82 5.53
CA LEU A 106 -2.78 -13.23 5.19
C LEU A 106 -3.54 -13.53 6.48
N LEU A 107 -4.75 -13.01 6.60
CA LEU A 107 -5.68 -13.28 7.69
C LEU A 107 -7.04 -13.71 7.14
N SER A 108 -7.72 -14.54 7.91
CA SER A 108 -9.10 -14.94 7.64
C SER A 108 -9.90 -14.89 8.94
N PHE A 109 -11.05 -14.24 8.93
CA PHE A 109 -11.90 -14.06 10.10
C PHE A 109 -13.38 -14.02 9.69
N LYS A 110 -14.28 -13.94 10.67
CA LYS A 110 -15.72 -13.89 10.41
C LYS A 110 -16.32 -12.54 10.77
N ILE A 111 -17.25 -12.05 9.95
CA ILE A 111 -18.20 -10.99 10.26
C ILE A 111 -19.60 -11.59 10.07
N GLY A 112 -20.30 -11.77 11.17
CA GLY A 112 -21.53 -12.59 11.18
C GLY A 112 -21.21 -14.02 10.71
N ARG A 113 -21.97 -14.52 9.74
CA ARG A 113 -21.73 -15.85 9.14
C ARG A 113 -20.73 -15.86 7.97
N HIS A 114 -20.28 -14.68 7.53
CA HIS A 114 -19.42 -14.56 6.34
C HIS A 114 -17.95 -14.61 6.72
N LYS A 115 -17.20 -15.43 6.01
CA LYS A 115 -15.74 -15.46 6.07
C LYS A 115 -15.18 -14.29 5.29
N ILE A 116 -14.31 -13.49 5.91
CA ILE A 116 -13.60 -12.37 5.31
C ILE A 116 -12.13 -12.74 5.18
N THR A 117 -11.56 -12.42 4.04
CA THR A 117 -10.12 -12.56 3.79
C THR A 117 -9.48 -11.18 3.72
N LEU A 118 -8.33 -11.03 4.34
CA LEU A 118 -7.53 -9.81 4.34
C LEU A 118 -6.07 -10.20 4.11
N GLY A 119 -5.49 -9.75 3.01
CA GLY A 119 -4.10 -10.01 2.66
C GLY A 119 -3.35 -8.72 2.40
N GLY A 120 -2.05 -8.70 2.69
CA GLY A 120 -1.21 -7.54 2.44
C GLY A 120 0.23 -7.92 2.14
N ILE A 121 0.88 -7.08 1.34
CA ILE A 121 2.32 -7.06 1.10
C ILE A 121 2.85 -5.68 1.43
N ALA A 122 4.09 -5.62 1.90
CA ALA A 122 4.78 -4.36 2.15
C ALA A 122 6.25 -4.45 1.75
N LYS A 123 6.86 -3.29 1.53
CA LYS A 123 8.31 -3.13 1.40
C LYS A 123 8.76 -1.93 2.21
N GLY A 124 10.00 -1.97 2.65
CA GLY A 124 10.70 -0.94 3.37
C GLY A 124 11.81 -1.54 4.22
N SER A 125 12.96 -0.87 4.28
CA SER A 125 14.15 -1.31 5.00
C SER A 125 14.99 -0.11 5.45
N GLY A 126 15.05 0.98 4.69
CA GLY A 126 15.68 2.25 5.03
C GLY A 126 14.79 3.43 4.70
N MET A 127 15.16 4.62 5.18
CA MET A 127 14.39 5.86 5.08
C MET A 127 13.01 5.69 5.70
N ILE A 128 12.96 5.14 6.93
CA ILE A 128 11.73 4.85 7.67
C ILE A 128 11.64 5.75 8.92
N HIS A 129 10.58 6.57 8.95
CA HIS A 129 10.27 7.48 10.06
C HIS A 129 8.75 7.62 10.24
N PRO A 130 8.20 7.97 11.43
CA PRO A 130 6.77 8.21 11.63
C PRO A 130 6.14 9.19 10.62
N ASN A 131 4.86 9.02 10.34
CA ASN A 131 4.05 9.69 9.31
C ASN A 131 4.27 9.17 7.87
N MET A 132 4.58 7.89 7.77
CA MET A 132 4.87 7.12 6.57
C MET A 132 6.10 7.62 5.82
N ALA A 133 7.20 6.88 5.93
CA ALA A 133 8.45 7.13 5.23
C ALA A 133 8.95 5.87 4.53
N THR A 134 9.30 5.99 3.27
CA THR A 134 9.84 5.03 2.28
C THR A 134 9.28 3.60 2.36
N MET A 135 8.02 3.50 2.73
CA MET A 135 7.32 2.23 2.69
C MET A 135 6.24 2.21 1.61
N LEU A 136 6.04 1.07 1.01
CA LEU A 136 4.85 0.78 0.24
C LEU A 136 4.11 -0.38 0.90
N ALA A 137 2.80 -0.22 1.11
CA ALA A 137 1.94 -1.30 1.56
C ALA A 137 0.71 -1.41 0.67
N PHE A 138 0.44 -2.62 0.20
CA PHE A 138 -0.72 -2.93 -0.63
C PHE A 138 -1.54 -4.02 0.05
N ILE A 139 -2.79 -3.68 0.39
CA ILE A 139 -3.69 -4.52 1.16
C ILE A 139 -4.92 -4.80 0.31
N ALA A 140 -5.42 -6.02 0.33
CA ALA A 140 -6.64 -6.41 -0.34
C ALA A 140 -7.58 -7.17 0.60
N THR A 141 -8.87 -6.97 0.40
CA THR A 141 -9.91 -7.70 1.12
C THR A 141 -11.10 -8.01 0.20
N ASP A 142 -11.79 -9.07 0.51
CA ASP A 142 -13.07 -9.43 -0.12
C ASP A 142 -14.29 -8.84 0.59
N ALA A 143 -14.09 -8.13 1.71
CA ALA A 143 -15.17 -7.52 2.49
C ALA A 143 -16.01 -6.54 1.67
N VAL A 144 -17.33 -6.54 1.93
CA VAL A 144 -18.24 -5.49 1.44
C VAL A 144 -18.15 -4.28 2.35
N ILE A 145 -17.44 -3.25 1.87
CA ILE A 145 -17.17 -2.02 2.62
C ILE A 145 -17.03 -0.83 1.66
N GLY A 146 -17.71 0.26 1.96
CA GLY A 146 -17.68 1.46 1.11
C GLY A 146 -16.37 2.24 1.23
N LYS A 147 -15.96 2.95 0.15
CA LYS A 147 -14.71 3.70 0.02
C LYS A 147 -14.42 4.61 1.23
N LYS A 148 -15.41 5.38 1.69
CA LYS A 148 -15.23 6.31 2.83
C LYS A 148 -14.90 5.55 4.12
N THR A 149 -15.63 4.47 4.39
CA THR A 149 -15.44 3.62 5.58
C THR A 149 -14.11 2.89 5.53
N LEU A 150 -13.74 2.38 4.34
CA LEU A 150 -12.46 1.70 4.11
C LEU A 150 -11.26 2.64 4.32
N ASN A 151 -11.34 3.87 3.78
CA ASN A 151 -10.30 4.89 3.98
C ASN A 151 -10.16 5.29 5.46
N ARG A 152 -11.29 5.42 6.18
CA ARG A 152 -11.27 5.67 7.62
C ARG A 152 -10.59 4.53 8.38
N ALA A 153 -10.92 3.29 8.07
CA ALA A 153 -10.29 2.11 8.68
C ALA A 153 -8.78 2.08 8.44
N LEU A 154 -8.34 2.35 7.20
CA LEU A 154 -6.92 2.41 6.87
C LEU A 154 -6.19 3.51 7.65
N LYS A 155 -6.78 4.71 7.75
CA LYS A 155 -6.18 5.82 8.52
C LYS A 155 -6.05 5.48 10.00
N GLU A 156 -7.13 5.02 10.64
CA GLU A 156 -7.13 4.61 12.05
C GLU A 156 -6.08 3.51 12.33
N THR A 157 -5.91 2.59 11.38
CA THR A 157 -4.92 1.53 11.47
C THR A 157 -3.49 2.04 11.26
N SER A 158 -3.26 2.87 10.23
CA SER A 158 -1.92 3.40 9.94
C SER A 158 -1.39 4.22 11.12
N ASP A 159 -2.23 4.99 11.78
CA ASP A 159 -1.88 5.79 12.97
C ASP A 159 -1.47 4.92 14.18
N GLN A 160 -1.80 3.63 14.16
CA GLN A 160 -1.44 2.67 15.21
C GLN A 160 -0.30 1.71 14.82
N THR A 161 0.10 1.71 13.55
CA THR A 161 1.06 0.74 12.98
C THR A 161 2.16 1.44 12.21
N PHE A 162 2.00 1.66 10.92
CA PHE A 162 3.01 2.23 10.03
C PHE A 162 3.51 3.62 10.48
N ASN A 163 2.64 4.45 11.07
CA ASN A 163 3.03 5.76 11.60
C ASN A 163 3.74 5.70 12.96
N ARG A 164 4.08 4.51 13.46
CA ARG A 164 4.76 4.33 14.76
C ARG A 164 6.09 3.61 14.65
N ILE A 165 6.57 3.36 13.44
CA ILE A 165 7.87 2.72 13.24
C ILE A 165 8.90 3.71 12.72
N THR A 166 10.17 3.48 13.09
CA THR A 166 11.32 4.19 12.53
C THR A 166 12.50 3.23 12.43
N VAL A 167 13.37 3.46 11.47
CA VAL A 167 14.65 2.73 11.30
C VAL A 167 15.82 3.73 11.44
N ASP A 168 15.84 4.77 10.64
CA ASP A 168 16.94 5.72 10.51
C ASP A 168 16.53 7.19 10.75
N GLY A 169 15.24 7.45 10.95
CA GLY A 169 14.73 8.80 11.18
C GLY A 169 14.50 9.64 9.92
N ASP A 170 14.75 9.09 8.72
CA ASP A 170 14.57 9.80 7.46
C ASP A 170 13.15 9.59 6.89
N THR A 171 12.62 10.62 6.21
CA THR A 171 11.31 10.58 5.54
C THR A 171 11.47 10.47 4.03
N SER A 172 10.49 9.85 3.37
CA SER A 172 10.45 9.68 1.92
C SER A 172 9.40 10.57 1.24
N THR A 173 9.55 10.67 -0.07
CA THR A 173 8.63 11.39 -0.95
C THR A 173 7.50 10.53 -1.50
N ASN A 174 7.58 9.19 -1.37
CA ASN A 174 6.75 8.25 -2.14
C ASN A 174 5.94 7.26 -1.31
N ASP A 175 5.88 7.46 0.01
CA ASP A 175 5.18 6.57 0.91
C ASP A 175 3.72 6.41 0.58
N MET A 176 3.26 5.17 0.65
CA MET A 176 1.90 4.86 0.27
C MET A 176 1.41 3.57 0.94
N ALA A 177 0.29 3.69 1.65
CA ALA A 177 -0.52 2.54 2.03
C ALA A 177 -1.83 2.58 1.25
N LEU A 178 -2.14 1.51 0.54
CA LEU A 178 -3.37 1.36 -0.24
C LEU A 178 -4.13 0.12 0.19
N ILE A 179 -5.46 0.23 0.28
CA ILE A 179 -6.34 -0.88 0.54
C ILE A 179 -7.42 -0.99 -0.54
N PHE A 180 -7.64 -2.20 -1.03
CA PHE A 180 -8.63 -2.54 -2.06
C PHE A 180 -9.68 -3.48 -1.49
N ALA A 181 -10.95 -3.25 -1.79
CA ALA A 181 -12.04 -4.14 -1.46
C ALA A 181 -12.80 -4.55 -2.74
N ASN A 182 -12.95 -5.85 -2.98
CA ASN A 182 -13.65 -6.35 -4.17
C ASN A 182 -15.08 -6.82 -3.91
N ASN A 183 -15.53 -6.73 -2.65
CA ASN A 183 -16.90 -7.04 -2.20
C ASN A 183 -17.35 -8.51 -2.41
N LYS A 184 -16.45 -9.45 -2.63
CA LYS A 184 -16.78 -10.85 -2.94
C LYS A 184 -17.22 -11.67 -1.72
N ALA A 185 -16.96 -11.23 -0.49
CA ALA A 185 -17.36 -11.94 0.73
C ALA A 185 -18.87 -11.93 0.96
N ARG A 186 -19.63 -11.05 0.28
CA ARG A 186 -21.10 -10.96 0.35
C ARG A 186 -21.65 -10.72 1.76
N ASN A 187 -20.85 -10.21 2.69
CA ASN A 187 -21.31 -9.77 4.00
C ASN A 187 -22.21 -8.53 3.87
N ALA A 188 -23.01 -8.25 4.90
CA ALA A 188 -23.70 -6.96 4.99
C ALA A 188 -22.66 -5.82 4.97
N SER A 189 -22.96 -4.73 4.25
CA SER A 189 -22.02 -3.60 4.10
C SER A 189 -21.57 -3.09 5.46
N ILE A 190 -20.25 -3.06 5.67
CA ILE A 190 -19.63 -2.62 6.92
C ILE A 190 -19.82 -1.10 7.05
N GLN A 191 -20.55 -0.69 8.10
CA GLN A 191 -20.79 0.72 8.42
C GLN A 191 -19.82 1.20 9.51
N ALA A 192 -19.33 2.42 9.38
CA ALA A 192 -18.47 3.02 10.40
C ALA A 192 -19.14 3.02 11.79
N GLY A 193 -18.38 2.66 12.84
CA GLY A 193 -18.86 2.59 14.22
C GLY A 193 -19.60 1.30 14.59
N SER A 194 -19.96 0.43 13.62
CA SER A 194 -20.61 -0.85 13.90
C SER A 194 -19.68 -1.87 14.57
N SER A 195 -20.22 -2.96 15.13
CA SER A 195 -19.41 -4.06 15.63
C SER A 195 -18.58 -4.72 14.53
N ALA A 196 -19.15 -4.87 13.32
CA ALA A 196 -18.46 -5.36 12.14
C ALA A 196 -17.27 -4.45 11.75
N TYR A 197 -17.41 -3.14 11.86
CA TYR A 197 -16.34 -2.18 11.63
C TYR A 197 -15.20 -2.35 12.65
N ARG A 198 -15.55 -2.44 13.95
CA ARG A 198 -14.54 -2.66 15.00
C ARG A 198 -13.77 -3.96 14.80
N THR A 199 -14.46 -5.05 14.43
CA THR A 199 -13.81 -6.33 14.08
C THR A 199 -12.89 -6.16 12.87
N PHE A 200 -13.35 -5.50 11.81
CA PHE A 200 -12.56 -5.27 10.60
C PHE A 200 -11.30 -4.44 10.90
N VAL A 201 -11.43 -3.32 11.62
CA VAL A 201 -10.30 -2.46 12.02
C VAL A 201 -9.32 -3.23 12.90
N SER A 202 -9.79 -4.01 13.86
CA SER A 202 -8.92 -4.85 14.71
C SER A 202 -8.07 -5.82 13.87
N LYS A 203 -8.68 -6.49 12.88
CA LYS A 203 -7.97 -7.42 12.00
C LYS A 203 -7.06 -6.73 11.00
N LEU A 204 -7.46 -5.57 10.51
CA LEU A 204 -6.60 -4.74 9.67
C LEU A 204 -5.38 -4.24 10.46
N THR A 205 -5.57 -3.85 11.72
CA THR A 205 -4.47 -3.45 12.62
C THR A 205 -3.52 -4.62 12.89
N GLU A 206 -4.05 -5.82 13.14
CA GLU A 206 -3.24 -7.04 13.30
C GLU A 206 -2.35 -7.30 12.07
N LEU A 207 -2.91 -7.20 10.86
CA LEU A 207 -2.18 -7.36 9.60
C LEU A 207 -1.11 -6.29 9.43
N CYS A 208 -1.47 -5.02 9.59
CA CYS A 208 -0.56 -3.89 9.38
C CYS A 208 0.55 -3.85 10.45
N LEU A 209 0.26 -4.28 11.68
CA LEU A 209 1.25 -4.39 12.74
C LEU A 209 2.31 -5.46 12.41
N ASP A 210 1.89 -6.62 11.93
CA ASP A 210 2.80 -7.67 11.46
C ASP A 210 3.69 -7.16 10.32
N LEU A 211 3.12 -6.47 9.32
CA LEU A 211 3.88 -5.90 8.23
C LEU A 211 4.85 -4.79 8.69
N SER A 212 4.43 -3.92 9.59
CA SER A 212 5.28 -2.86 10.14
C SER A 212 6.43 -3.41 10.98
N HIS A 213 6.21 -4.47 11.76
CA HIS A 213 7.28 -5.17 12.48
C HIS A 213 8.28 -5.81 11.52
N LYS A 214 7.81 -6.43 10.44
CA LYS A 214 8.69 -7.01 9.39
C LYS A 214 9.54 -5.95 8.71
N ILE A 215 9.03 -4.73 8.52
CA ILE A 215 9.81 -3.60 7.98
C ILE A 215 10.96 -3.24 8.95
N VAL A 216 10.66 -3.09 10.24
CA VAL A 216 11.68 -2.73 11.25
C VAL A 216 12.71 -3.84 11.44
N LEU A 217 12.29 -5.10 11.45
CA LEU A 217 13.17 -6.26 11.59
C LEU A 217 14.13 -6.40 10.40
N ASP A 218 13.73 -5.94 9.21
CA ASP A 218 14.51 -5.93 7.97
C ASP A 218 15.22 -4.59 7.74
N GLY A 219 15.28 -3.73 8.77
CA GLY A 219 15.87 -2.40 8.69
C GLY A 219 17.35 -2.44 8.33
N GLU A 220 17.79 -1.52 7.46
CA GLU A 220 19.18 -1.41 7.03
C GLU A 220 20.12 -1.24 8.22
N GLY A 221 21.07 -2.18 8.39
CA GLY A 221 22.01 -2.20 9.51
C GLY A 221 21.40 -2.52 10.88
N ALA A 222 20.11 -2.85 10.96
CA ALA A 222 19.46 -3.15 12.23
C ALA A 222 19.91 -4.49 12.79
N THR A 223 20.38 -4.47 14.05
CA THR A 223 20.76 -5.67 14.78
C THR A 223 19.82 -5.99 15.94
N LYS A 224 18.90 -5.06 16.24
CA LYS A 224 17.96 -5.18 17.36
C LYS A 224 16.60 -4.60 16.99
N PHE A 225 15.55 -5.22 17.51
CA PHE A 225 14.20 -4.67 17.49
C PHE A 225 13.89 -4.07 18.87
N VAL A 226 13.61 -2.76 18.92
CA VAL A 226 13.33 -2.04 20.17
C VAL A 226 11.88 -1.57 20.19
N THR A 227 11.18 -1.83 21.28
CA THR A 227 9.84 -1.29 21.52
C THR A 227 9.90 -0.23 22.60
N ILE A 228 9.47 0.99 22.26
CA ILE A 228 9.37 2.11 23.21
C ILE A 228 7.89 2.28 23.58
N ARG A 229 7.58 2.21 24.88
CA ARG A 229 6.24 2.44 25.40
C ARG A 229 6.24 3.67 26.29
N VAL A 230 5.48 4.69 25.89
CA VAL A 230 5.26 5.91 26.69
C VAL A 230 3.97 5.76 27.49
N GLN A 231 4.01 5.99 28.80
CA GLN A 231 2.85 5.94 29.69
C GLN A 231 2.67 7.28 30.41
N GLY A 232 1.43 7.61 30.78
CA GLY A 232 1.13 8.82 31.54
C GLY A 232 1.19 10.14 30.74
N ALA A 233 1.32 10.08 29.41
CA ALA A 233 1.26 11.29 28.59
C ALA A 233 -0.15 11.91 28.65
N LYS A 234 -0.22 13.22 28.93
CA LYS A 234 -1.51 13.96 29.04
C LYS A 234 -2.20 14.15 27.70
N VAL A 235 -1.46 14.13 26.59
CA VAL A 235 -1.96 14.29 25.21
C VAL A 235 -1.21 13.34 24.28
N LYS A 236 -1.90 12.84 23.25
CA LYS A 236 -1.24 12.22 22.10
C LYS A 236 -0.67 13.36 21.23
N THR A 237 0.52 13.81 21.55
CA THR A 237 1.33 14.60 20.62
C THR A 237 2.31 13.67 19.93
N HIS A 238 2.45 13.84 18.64
CA HIS A 238 3.47 13.15 17.85
C HIS A 238 4.85 13.72 18.12
#